data_b9dfccaedf4539af84a1118913007248
#
_entry.id   b9dfccaedf4539af84a1118913007248
#
_cell.length_a   1.000
_cell.length_b   1.000
_cell.length_c   1.000
_cell.angle_alpha   90.00
_cell.angle_beta   90.00
_cell.angle_gamma   90.00
#
_symmetry.space_group_name_H-M   'P 1'
#
loop_
_entity.id
_entity.type
_entity.pdbx_description
1 polymer ?
#
loop_
_entity_poly.entity_id
_entity_poly.type
_entity_poly.pdbx_seq_one_letter_code
_entity_poly.pdbx_strand_id
1 'polypeptide(L)'
;VTLGFESLLLAHITFNISYVILSVMPKLRQMNQYTYEAALDLGMRPFKAVHKVIIPEVMSGIISGFLLSITLSIDDFVISFFTTGPGVSTLSISIYSMSRRGIKPEINVLSTIMFITVLSLLIIINLRNRKNNPDIKKLNKEEKAI
;
A
#
# COMPACT_ATOMS: atom_id res chain seq x y z
N VAL A 1 -27.70 -5.66 7.07
CA VAL A 1 -26.27 -5.95 7.33
C VAL A 1 -26.05 -5.71 8.80
N THR A 2 -25.74 -6.76 9.56
CA THR A 2 -25.40 -6.63 10.98
C THR A 2 -24.02 -5.96 11.08
N LEU A 3 -23.96 -4.85 11.81
CA LEU A 3 -22.69 -4.20 12.12
C LEU A 3 -21.82 -5.15 12.95
N GLY A 4 -20.60 -5.44 12.48
CA GLY A 4 -19.70 -6.39 13.12
C GLY A 4 -18.41 -6.58 12.35
N PHE A 5 -17.72 -7.69 12.59
CA PHE A 5 -16.47 -8.01 11.91
C PHE A 5 -16.62 -8.08 10.39
N GLU A 6 -17.71 -8.64 9.89
CA GLU A 6 -17.97 -8.79 8.45
C GLU A 6 -18.13 -7.43 7.74
N SER A 7 -18.90 -6.52 8.34
CA SER A 7 -19.09 -5.17 7.78
C SER A 7 -17.79 -4.36 7.80
N LEU A 8 -17.01 -4.49 8.86
CA LEU A 8 -15.70 -3.87 8.98
C LEU A 8 -14.74 -4.40 7.90
N LEU A 9 -14.70 -5.72 7.71
CA LEU A 9 -13.86 -6.36 6.70
C LEU A 9 -14.23 -5.91 5.28
N LEU A 10 -15.52 -5.92 4.94
CA LEU A 10 -16.00 -5.48 3.63
C LEU A 10 -15.69 -4.00 3.37
N ALA A 11 -15.87 -3.14 4.37
CA ALA A 11 -15.55 -1.73 4.25
C ALA A 11 -14.05 -1.50 4.00
N HIS A 12 -13.18 -2.17 4.73
CA HIS A 12 -11.74 -2.10 4.54
C HIS A 12 -11.29 -2.63 3.18
N ILE A 13 -11.85 -3.77 2.73
CA ILE A 13 -11.54 -4.33 1.39
C ILE A 13 -11.93 -3.32 0.31
N THR A 14 -13.14 -2.79 0.34
CA THR A 14 -13.64 -1.85 -0.66
C THR A 14 -12.79 -0.58 -0.73
N PHE A 15 -12.43 -0.05 0.43
CA PHE A 15 -11.62 1.15 0.53
C PHE A 15 -10.19 0.91 0.03
N ASN A 16 -9.56 -0.17 0.46
CA ASN A 16 -8.20 -0.52 0.06
C ASN A 16 -8.07 -0.84 -1.43
N ILE A 17 -9.05 -1.50 -2.04
CA ILE A 17 -9.07 -1.75 -3.49
C ILE A 17 -8.94 -0.44 -4.27
N SER A 18 -9.64 0.61 -3.85
CA SER A 18 -9.58 1.92 -4.52
C SER A 18 -8.15 2.49 -4.53
N TYR A 19 -7.41 2.39 -3.43
CA TYR A 19 -6.02 2.86 -3.35
C TYR A 19 -5.05 2.00 -4.17
N VAL A 20 -5.25 0.69 -4.18
CA VAL A 20 -4.45 -0.21 -5.03
C VAL A 20 -4.64 0.13 -6.50
N ILE A 21 -5.89 0.34 -6.93
CA ILE A 21 -6.19 0.75 -8.31
C ILE A 21 -5.50 2.08 -8.65
N LEU A 22 -5.61 3.08 -7.77
CA LEU A 22 -4.96 4.38 -7.97
C LEU A 22 -3.43 4.28 -8.05
N SER A 23 -2.82 3.33 -7.36
CA SER A 23 -1.37 3.11 -7.39
C SER A 23 -0.91 2.35 -8.62
N VAL A 24 -1.69 1.40 -9.10
CA VAL A 24 -1.34 0.53 -10.25
C VAL A 24 -1.70 1.18 -11.58
N MET A 25 -2.81 1.93 -11.65
CA MET A 25 -3.31 2.52 -12.89
C MET A 25 -2.30 3.40 -13.64
N PRO A 26 -1.53 4.31 -12.97
CA PRO A 26 -0.51 5.09 -13.65
C PRO A 26 0.60 4.24 -14.25
N LYS A 27 0.99 3.15 -13.59
CA LYS A 27 2.01 2.22 -14.09
C LYS A 27 1.52 1.47 -15.32
N LEU A 28 0.27 1.03 -15.28
CA LEU A 28 -0.37 0.37 -16.43
C LEU A 28 -0.47 1.32 -17.64
N ARG A 29 -0.79 2.58 -17.42
CA ARG A 29 -0.86 3.59 -18.50
C ARG A 29 0.50 3.97 -19.08
N GLN A 30 1.57 3.87 -18.31
CA GLN A 30 2.94 4.14 -18.75
C GLN A 30 3.59 2.96 -19.47
N MET A 31 2.98 1.78 -19.37
CA MET A 31 3.44 0.56 -20.03
C MET A 31 3.29 0.69 -21.55
N ASN A 32 4.27 0.18 -22.28
CA ASN A 32 4.17 0.08 -23.72
C ASN A 32 3.21 -1.05 -24.12
N GLN A 33 2.06 -0.69 -24.70
CA GLN A 33 1.03 -1.64 -25.12
C GLN A 33 1.53 -2.64 -26.16
N TYR A 34 2.45 -2.24 -27.03
CA TYR A 34 3.04 -3.12 -28.04
C TYR A 34 3.80 -4.32 -27.46
N THR A 35 4.31 -4.20 -26.23
CA THR A 35 5.00 -5.33 -25.57
C THR A 35 4.05 -6.50 -25.27
N TYR A 36 2.81 -6.19 -24.90
CA TYR A 36 1.79 -7.20 -24.68
C TYR A 36 1.33 -7.84 -26.00
N GLU A 37 1.08 -7.01 -27.03
CA GLU A 37 0.67 -7.48 -28.37
C GLU A 37 1.75 -8.36 -29.00
N ALA A 38 3.01 -7.94 -28.94
CA ALA A 38 4.14 -8.75 -29.44
C ALA A 38 4.26 -10.10 -28.74
N ALA A 39 3.96 -10.17 -27.44
CA ALA A 39 3.95 -11.46 -26.74
C ALA A 39 2.83 -12.39 -27.21
N LEU A 40 1.68 -11.85 -27.60
CA LEU A 40 0.58 -12.62 -28.19
C LEU A 40 0.93 -13.10 -29.60
N ASP A 41 1.55 -12.25 -30.42
CA ASP A 41 1.99 -12.58 -31.79
C ASP A 41 3.05 -13.70 -31.80
N LEU A 42 3.87 -13.75 -30.76
CA LEU A 42 4.81 -14.85 -30.52
C LEU A 42 4.14 -16.16 -30.04
N GLY A 43 2.80 -16.23 -30.04
CA GLY A 43 2.03 -17.42 -29.68
C GLY A 43 1.83 -17.61 -28.18
N MET A 44 2.08 -16.58 -27.35
CA MET A 44 1.84 -16.67 -25.93
C MET A 44 0.33 -16.60 -25.62
N ARG A 45 -0.16 -17.49 -24.76
CA ARG A 45 -1.56 -17.43 -24.30
C ARG A 45 -1.81 -16.14 -23.51
N PRO A 46 -2.99 -15.47 -23.64
CA PRO A 46 -3.28 -14.19 -23.00
C PRO A 46 -3.01 -14.16 -21.48
N PHE A 47 -3.42 -15.20 -20.77
CA PHE A 47 -3.18 -15.31 -19.33
C PHE A 47 -1.68 -15.38 -18.99
N LYS A 48 -0.89 -16.06 -19.80
CA LYS A 48 0.56 -16.17 -19.61
C LYS A 48 1.27 -14.86 -19.96
N ALA A 49 0.78 -14.13 -20.97
CA ALA A 49 1.27 -12.81 -21.34
C ALA A 49 1.02 -11.78 -20.21
N VAL A 50 -0.16 -11.77 -19.62
CA VAL A 50 -0.46 -10.93 -18.44
C VAL A 50 0.53 -11.22 -17.31
N HIS A 51 0.76 -12.50 -17.00
CA HIS A 51 1.60 -12.88 -15.86
C HIS A 51 3.10 -12.63 -16.09
N LYS A 52 3.57 -12.79 -17.33
CA LYS A 52 5.00 -12.66 -17.66
C LYS A 52 5.41 -11.27 -18.14
N VAL A 53 4.48 -10.49 -18.66
CA VAL A 53 4.75 -9.15 -19.22
C VAL A 53 4.14 -8.05 -18.35
N ILE A 54 2.83 -8.07 -18.13
CA ILE A 54 2.15 -6.98 -17.44
C ILE A 54 2.50 -6.95 -15.95
N ILE A 55 2.34 -8.07 -15.23
CA ILE A 55 2.55 -8.10 -13.78
C ILE A 55 3.95 -7.64 -13.36
N PRO A 56 5.05 -8.11 -13.98
CA PRO A 56 6.39 -7.63 -13.62
C PRO A 56 6.58 -6.14 -13.87
N GLU A 57 6.00 -5.60 -14.93
CA GLU A 57 6.13 -4.19 -15.30
C GLU A 57 5.39 -3.27 -14.32
N VAL A 58 4.20 -3.67 -13.87
CA VAL A 58 3.41 -2.92 -12.89
C VAL A 58 3.73 -3.29 -11.43
N MET A 59 4.68 -4.18 -11.17
CA MET A 59 5.01 -4.68 -9.84
C MET A 59 5.37 -3.57 -8.85
N SER A 60 6.04 -2.51 -9.30
CA SER A 60 6.33 -1.35 -8.47
C SER A 60 5.05 -0.63 -7.98
N GLY A 61 4.04 -0.55 -8.84
CA GLY A 61 2.72 -0.02 -8.49
C GLY A 61 1.96 -0.92 -7.52
N ILE A 62 2.02 -2.24 -7.72
CA ILE A 62 1.39 -3.22 -6.83
C ILE A 62 2.00 -3.15 -5.44
N ILE A 63 3.32 -3.13 -5.32
CA ILE A 63 4.02 -3.03 -4.04
C ILE A 63 3.68 -1.72 -3.35
N SER A 64 3.69 -0.60 -4.07
CA SER A 64 3.35 0.71 -3.51
C SER A 64 1.90 0.76 -3.03
N GLY A 65 0.96 0.23 -3.82
CA GLY A 65 -0.46 0.13 -3.45
C GLY A 65 -0.69 -0.74 -2.22
N PHE A 66 -0.01 -1.88 -2.14
CA PHE A 66 -0.09 -2.79 -0.99
C PHE A 66 0.41 -2.11 0.30
N LEU A 67 1.55 -1.43 0.25
CA LEU A 67 2.12 -0.74 1.41
C LEU A 67 1.25 0.44 1.85
N LEU A 68 0.70 1.19 0.89
CA LEU A 68 -0.24 2.27 1.17
C LEU A 68 -1.51 1.73 1.84
N SER A 69 -2.06 0.62 1.34
CA SER A 69 -3.25 -0.03 1.91
C SER A 69 -3.03 -0.47 3.35
N ILE A 70 -1.88 -1.06 3.67
CA ILE A 70 -1.53 -1.43 5.06
C ILE A 70 -1.50 -0.19 5.95
N THR A 71 -0.80 0.85 5.51
CA THR A 71 -0.67 2.09 6.30
C THR A 71 -2.03 2.71 6.57
N LEU A 72 -2.88 2.84 5.55
CA LEU A 72 -4.22 3.40 5.67
C LEU A 72 -5.14 2.53 6.52
N SER A 73 -5.04 1.20 6.39
CA SER A 73 -5.86 0.29 7.20
C SER A 73 -5.53 0.35 8.70
N ILE A 74 -4.29 0.64 9.06
CA ILE A 74 -3.88 0.80 10.47
C ILE A 74 -4.38 2.13 11.02
N ASP A 75 -4.30 3.21 10.23
CA ASP A 75 -4.65 4.57 10.66
C ASP A 75 -6.16 4.86 10.54
N ASP A 76 -6.93 3.99 9.88
CA ASP A 76 -8.35 4.21 9.64
C ASP A 76 -9.18 4.15 10.92
N PHE A 77 -9.54 5.31 11.42
CA PHE A 77 -10.47 5.46 12.52
C PHE A 77 -11.91 5.62 12.03
N VAL A 78 -12.12 6.40 10.97
CA VAL A 78 -13.46 6.84 10.56
C VAL A 78 -14.30 5.67 10.07
N ILE A 79 -13.79 4.90 9.12
CA ILE A 79 -14.51 3.74 8.58
C ILE A 79 -14.70 2.69 9.66
N SER A 80 -13.63 2.41 10.43
CA SER A 80 -13.71 1.47 11.56
C SER A 80 -14.77 1.87 12.57
N PHE A 81 -14.86 3.17 12.93
CA PHE A 81 -15.82 3.65 13.92
C PHE A 81 -17.28 3.47 13.49
N PHE A 82 -17.58 3.71 12.21
CA PHE A 82 -18.94 3.60 11.68
C PHE A 82 -19.34 2.20 11.25
N THR A 83 -18.41 1.33 10.96
CA THR A 83 -18.68 -0.04 10.46
C THR A 83 -18.49 -1.12 11.51
N THR A 84 -17.84 -0.80 12.63
CA THR A 84 -17.66 -1.74 13.73
C THR A 84 -18.95 -1.92 14.53
N GLY A 85 -19.22 -3.15 14.90
CA GLY A 85 -20.35 -3.50 15.76
C GLY A 85 -19.92 -3.81 17.20
N PRO A 86 -20.89 -4.16 18.05
CA PRO A 86 -20.61 -4.57 19.42
C PRO A 86 -19.62 -5.76 19.46
N GLY A 87 -18.60 -5.65 20.30
CA GLY A 87 -17.63 -6.73 20.52
C GLY A 87 -16.41 -6.76 19.58
N VAL A 88 -16.34 -5.87 18.58
CA VAL A 88 -15.16 -5.73 17.72
C VAL A 88 -14.53 -4.35 17.94
N SER A 89 -13.24 -4.31 18.17
CA SER A 89 -12.49 -3.06 18.35
C SER A 89 -11.22 -3.09 17.51
N THR A 90 -11.02 -2.06 16.70
CA THR A 90 -9.75 -1.84 16.00
C THR A 90 -8.78 -1.08 16.89
N LEU A 91 -7.50 -1.10 16.50
CA LEU A 91 -6.46 -0.36 17.22
C LEU A 91 -6.77 1.13 17.29
N SER A 92 -7.21 1.73 16.20
CA SER A 92 -7.57 3.16 16.10
C SER A 92 -8.72 3.52 17.04
N ILE A 93 -9.76 2.69 17.13
CA ILE A 93 -10.87 2.88 18.06
C ILE A 93 -10.40 2.77 19.52
N SER A 94 -9.52 1.80 19.80
CA SER A 94 -8.95 1.62 21.14
C SER A 94 -8.13 2.82 21.57
N ILE A 95 -7.26 3.34 20.71
CA ILE A 95 -6.47 4.54 20.98
C ILE A 95 -7.38 5.75 21.23
N TYR A 96 -8.42 5.92 20.40
CA TYR A 96 -9.37 7.02 20.57
C TYR A 96 -10.14 6.93 21.90
N SER A 97 -10.61 5.74 22.27
CA SER A 97 -11.33 5.52 23.52
C SER A 97 -10.45 5.79 24.76
N MET A 98 -9.18 5.43 24.68
CA MET A 98 -8.19 5.67 25.73
C MET A 98 -7.85 7.16 25.83
N SER A 99 -7.73 7.86 24.71
CA SER A 99 -7.48 9.31 24.68
C SER A 99 -8.59 10.10 25.38
N ARG A 100 -9.85 9.66 25.29
CA ARG A 100 -10.99 10.29 25.97
C ARG A 100 -11.04 10.04 27.49
N ARG A 101 -10.47 8.92 27.95
CA ARG A 101 -10.47 8.52 29.37
C ARG A 101 -9.27 9.05 30.15
N GLY A 102 -8.38 9.78 29.52
CA GLY A 102 -7.10 10.24 30.05
C GLY A 102 -5.92 9.47 29.49
N ILE A 103 -4.87 10.20 29.15
CA ILE A 103 -3.67 9.64 28.50
C ILE A 103 -2.91 8.79 29.52
N LYS A 104 -2.97 7.48 29.37
CA LYS A 104 -2.15 6.56 30.14
C LYS A 104 -0.76 6.43 29.50
N PRO A 105 0.33 6.20 30.29
CA PRO A 105 1.67 6.02 29.76
C PRO A 105 1.78 4.91 28.70
N GLU A 106 0.91 3.89 28.79
CA GLU A 106 0.81 2.78 27.85
C GLU A 106 0.52 3.23 26.41
N ILE A 107 -0.26 4.31 26.23
CA ILE A 107 -0.57 4.88 24.90
C ILE A 107 0.67 5.48 24.25
N ASN A 108 1.52 6.14 25.03
CA ASN A 108 2.73 6.74 24.52
C ASN A 108 3.70 5.66 23.98
N VAL A 109 3.80 4.53 24.67
CA VAL A 109 4.62 3.39 24.23
C VAL A 109 4.05 2.81 22.94
N LEU A 110 2.73 2.59 22.87
CA LEU A 110 2.06 2.06 21.69
C LEU A 110 2.25 2.98 20.47
N SER A 111 2.03 4.29 20.66
CA SER A 111 2.21 5.28 19.60
C SER A 111 3.65 5.34 19.10
N THR A 112 4.62 5.22 20.02
CA THR A 112 6.05 5.17 19.67
C THR A 112 6.38 3.93 18.82
N ILE A 113 5.89 2.77 19.21
CA ILE A 113 6.11 1.52 18.47
C ILE A 113 5.49 1.63 17.07
N MET A 114 4.27 2.14 16.96
CA MET A 114 3.61 2.35 15.66
C MET A 114 4.38 3.35 14.80
N PHE A 115 4.82 4.47 15.38
CA PHE A 115 5.60 5.46 14.65
C PHE A 115 6.90 4.88 14.11
N ILE A 116 7.65 4.14 14.93
CA ILE A 116 8.89 3.48 14.52
C ILE A 116 8.62 2.45 13.42
N THR A 117 7.52 1.70 13.51
CA THR A 117 7.15 0.69 12.51
C THR A 117 6.85 1.33 11.16
N VAL A 118 6.00 2.38 11.15
CA VAL A 118 5.65 3.10 9.93
C VAL A 118 6.87 3.82 9.34
N LEU A 119 7.68 4.46 10.18
CA LEU A 119 8.91 5.13 9.75
C LEU A 119 9.88 4.14 9.12
N SER A 120 10.08 2.97 9.73
CA SER A 120 10.94 1.91 9.20
C SER A 120 10.45 1.42 7.84
N LEU A 121 9.14 1.19 7.70
CA LEU A 121 8.52 0.83 6.42
C LEU A 121 8.75 1.89 5.34
N LEU A 122 8.53 3.16 5.66
CA LEU A 122 8.75 4.27 4.73
C LEU A 122 10.21 4.38 4.30
N ILE A 123 11.15 4.22 5.24
CA ILE A 123 12.59 4.23 4.94
C ILE A 123 12.95 3.07 4.00
N ILE A 124 12.47 1.85 4.29
CA ILE A 124 12.72 0.67 3.45
C ILE A 124 12.19 0.88 2.03
N ILE A 125 10.97 1.40 1.91
CA ILE A 125 10.35 1.70 0.62
C ILE A 125 11.16 2.75 -0.15
N ASN A 126 11.53 3.84 0.51
CA ASN A 126 12.25 4.93 -0.10
C ASN A 126 13.65 4.49 -0.56
N LEU A 127 14.37 3.73 0.25
CA LEU A 127 15.67 3.16 -0.11
C LEU A 127 15.56 2.20 -1.30
N ARG A 128 14.51 1.38 -1.33
CA ARG A 128 14.25 0.44 -2.44
C ARG A 128 13.89 1.16 -3.73
N ASN A 129 13.05 2.19 -3.66
CA ASN A 129 12.71 3.02 -4.81
C ASN A 129 13.92 3.80 -5.36
N ARG A 130 14.77 4.33 -4.47
CA ARG A 130 16.00 5.03 -4.85
C ARG A 130 16.99 4.11 -5.57
N LYS A 131 17.07 2.84 -5.17
CA LYS A 131 17.95 1.84 -5.79
C LYS A 131 17.45 1.41 -7.20
N ASN A 132 16.16 1.52 -7.46
CA ASN A 132 15.52 1.13 -8.73
C ASN A 132 15.30 2.29 -9.71
N ASN A 133 15.63 3.54 -9.33
CA ASN A 133 15.43 4.69 -10.20
C ASN A 133 16.69 4.90 -11.09
N PRO A 134 16.59 4.67 -12.42
CA PRO A 134 17.72 4.76 -13.33
C PRO A 134 18.28 6.19 -13.46
N ASP A 135 17.45 7.21 -13.25
CA ASP A 135 17.86 8.62 -13.38
C ASP A 135 18.80 9.04 -12.24
N ILE A 136 18.58 8.56 -11.02
CA ILE A 136 19.48 8.82 -9.88
C ILE A 136 20.83 8.11 -10.07
N LYS A 137 20.84 6.95 -10.74
CA LYS A 137 22.09 6.25 -11.06
C LYS A 137 22.94 7.01 -12.10
N LYS A 138 22.31 7.72 -13.02
CA LYS A 138 23.03 8.55 -14.01
C LYS A 138 23.64 9.80 -13.35
N LEU A 139 22.89 10.51 -12.53
CA LEU A 139 23.37 11.70 -11.81
C LEU A 139 24.57 11.40 -10.90
N ASN A 140 24.50 10.30 -10.13
CA ASN A 140 25.62 9.87 -9.27
C ASN A 140 26.86 9.39 -10.06
N LYS A 141 26.71 9.03 -11.33
CA LYS A 141 27.85 8.66 -12.20
C LYS A 141 28.52 9.89 -12.79
N GLU A 142 27.76 10.92 -13.10
CA GLU A 142 28.29 12.21 -13.61
C GLU A 142 29.00 12.97 -12.50
N GLU A 143 28.48 12.97 -11.27
CA GLU A 143 29.13 13.64 -10.13
C GLU A 143 30.46 12.99 -9.71
N LYS A 144 30.65 11.69 -9.95
CA LYS A 144 31.92 10.98 -9.68
C LYS A 144 32.95 11.07 -10.81
N ALA A 145 32.58 11.63 -11.94
CA ALA A 145 33.46 11.78 -13.12
C ALA A 145 34.08 13.18 -13.24
N ILE A 146 33.72 14.10 -12.35
CA ILE A 146 34.28 15.43 -12.14
C ILE A 146 35.28 15.38 -10.98
#